data_300e0cea89f1e0c19855447b901938ca
#
_entry.id   300e0cea89f1e0c19855447b901938ca
#
_cell.length_a   1.000
_cell.length_b   1.000
_cell.length_c   1.000
_cell.angle_alpha   90.00
_cell.angle_beta   90.00
_cell.angle_gamma   90.00
#
_symmetry.space_group_name_H-M   'P 1'
#
loop_
_entity.id
_entity.type
_entity.pdbx_description
1 polymer ?
#
loop_
_entity_poly.entity_id
_entity_poly.type
_entity_poly.pdbx_seq_one_letter_code
_entity_poly.pdbx_strand_id
1 'polypeptide(L)'
;MNVKKDKETKRSAQTKKIPISAEDFLRKIGRMYSEYATEDIRCHMEPDFRYNSFWVLEEMTSAEQYVDYITGKIQTLKKENIVIKTSMMHIRDWGEPCLVLEQEPDIETCLFVERSQNGLIAKMDMMPKGFYRLVP
;
A
#
# COMPACT_ATOMS: atom_id res chain seq x y z
N MET A 1 19.06 6.16 -34.06
CA MET A 1 18.86 6.28 -32.62
C MET A 1 17.40 6.13 -32.26
N ASN A 2 17.12 5.31 -31.25
CA ASN A 2 15.75 5.02 -30.89
C ASN A 2 15.28 6.00 -29.78
N VAL A 3 14.58 7.07 -30.19
CA VAL A 3 14.13 8.12 -29.26
C VAL A 3 13.17 7.56 -28.22
N LYS A 4 12.32 6.61 -28.60
CA LYS A 4 11.38 5.99 -27.67
C LYS A 4 12.09 5.22 -26.57
N LYS A 5 13.15 4.50 -26.90
CA LYS A 5 13.97 3.77 -25.94
C LYS A 5 14.67 4.74 -24.98
N ASP A 6 15.16 5.86 -25.49
CA ASP A 6 15.79 6.88 -24.66
C ASP A 6 14.82 7.47 -23.65
N LYS A 7 13.57 7.72 -24.04
CA LYS A 7 12.51 8.22 -23.14
C LYS A 7 12.21 7.21 -22.03
N GLU A 8 12.13 5.93 -22.37
CA GLU A 8 11.86 4.89 -21.38
C GLU A 8 13.01 4.79 -20.38
N THR A 9 14.24 4.83 -20.87
CA THR A 9 15.43 4.78 -20.02
C THR A 9 15.49 6.01 -19.09
N LYS A 10 15.22 7.20 -19.62
CA LYS A 10 15.18 8.42 -18.81
C LYS A 10 14.09 8.37 -17.75
N ARG A 11 12.91 7.84 -18.10
CA ARG A 11 11.81 7.70 -17.17
C ARG A 11 12.16 6.75 -16.02
N SER A 12 12.77 5.61 -16.33
CA SER A 12 13.24 4.67 -15.31
C SER A 12 14.33 5.28 -14.44
N ALA A 13 15.28 5.99 -15.05
CA ALA A 13 16.36 6.65 -14.32
C ALA A 13 15.87 7.79 -13.44
N GLN A 14 14.76 8.46 -13.85
CA GLN A 14 14.17 9.56 -13.09
C GLN A 14 13.30 9.09 -11.92
N THR A 15 12.90 7.82 -11.94
CA THR A 15 12.12 7.27 -10.83
C THR A 15 13.08 7.00 -9.67
N LYS A 16 13.38 8.06 -8.94
CA LYS A 16 14.24 7.97 -7.78
C LYS A 16 13.51 7.21 -6.68
N LYS A 17 14.17 6.19 -6.14
CA LYS A 17 13.63 5.43 -5.02
C LYS A 17 13.94 6.17 -3.72
N ILE A 18 12.92 6.30 -2.89
CA ILE A 18 12.99 7.07 -1.64
C ILE A 18 12.63 6.15 -0.49
N PRO A 19 13.58 5.85 0.41
CA PRO A 19 13.27 5.05 1.60
C PRO A 19 12.18 5.71 2.43
N ILE A 20 11.42 4.87 3.14
CA ILE A 20 10.29 5.35 3.94
C ILE A 20 10.10 4.38 5.11
N SER A 21 9.59 4.85 6.24
CA SER A 21 9.21 4.00 7.34
C SER A 21 7.92 3.25 7.01
N ALA A 22 7.72 2.10 7.66
CA ALA A 22 6.47 1.35 7.52
C ALA A 22 5.27 2.22 7.89
N GLU A 23 5.37 2.95 9.01
CA GLU A 23 4.27 3.81 9.46
C GLU A 23 3.93 4.90 8.45
N ASP A 24 4.94 5.60 7.92
CA ASP A 24 4.69 6.69 6.98
C ASP A 24 4.10 6.19 5.67
N PHE A 25 4.55 5.02 5.20
CA PHE A 25 3.97 4.41 4.02
C PHE A 25 2.50 4.06 4.24
N LEU A 26 2.20 3.43 5.37
CA LEU A 26 0.82 3.06 5.70
C LEU A 26 -0.06 4.30 5.86
N ARG A 27 0.46 5.41 6.37
CA ARG A 27 -0.29 6.67 6.45
C ARG A 27 -0.65 7.20 5.06
N LYS A 28 0.24 7.06 4.09
CA LYS A 28 -0.07 7.43 2.69
C LYS A 28 -1.22 6.57 2.15
N ILE A 29 -1.15 5.26 2.36
CA ILE A 29 -2.22 4.34 1.95
C ILE A 29 -3.53 4.73 2.65
N GLY A 30 -3.46 5.06 3.95
CA GLY A 30 -4.63 5.48 4.71
C GLY A 30 -5.31 6.71 4.12
N ARG A 31 -4.55 7.72 3.70
CA ARG A 31 -5.11 8.91 3.09
C ARG A 31 -5.77 8.61 1.75
N MET A 32 -5.22 7.66 0.99
CA MET A 32 -5.85 7.24 -0.27
C MET A 32 -7.25 6.66 0.00
N TYR A 33 -7.38 5.82 1.01
CA TYR A 33 -8.66 5.22 1.36
C TYR A 33 -9.65 6.18 2.01
N SER A 34 -9.19 7.01 2.93
CA SER A 34 -10.09 7.84 3.74
C SER A 34 -10.41 9.19 3.11
N GLU A 35 -9.53 9.70 2.26
CA GLU A 35 -9.66 11.05 1.69
C GLU A 35 -9.65 11.04 0.16
N TYR A 36 -9.56 9.88 -0.48
CA TYR A 36 -9.38 9.71 -1.93
C TYR A 36 -8.13 10.47 -2.42
N ALA A 37 -7.14 10.63 -1.55
CA ALA A 37 -5.94 11.37 -1.89
C ALA A 37 -5.13 10.66 -2.97
N THR A 38 -4.50 11.47 -3.83
CA THR A 38 -3.49 10.97 -4.75
C THR A 38 -2.15 11.03 -4.06
N GLU A 39 -1.55 9.88 -3.82
CA GLU A 39 -0.26 9.79 -3.15
C GLU A 39 0.76 9.13 -4.07
N ASP A 40 1.98 9.63 -4.04
CA ASP A 40 3.08 8.97 -4.74
C ASP A 40 3.65 7.89 -3.83
N ILE A 41 3.25 6.64 -4.10
CA ILE A 41 3.72 5.50 -3.32
C ILE A 41 4.76 4.68 -4.09
N ARG A 42 4.78 4.77 -5.42
CA ARG A 42 5.64 3.95 -6.25
C ARG A 42 7.12 4.20 -5.98
N CYS A 43 7.50 5.46 -5.68
CA CYS A 43 8.88 5.80 -5.38
C CYS A 43 9.39 5.15 -4.09
N HIS A 44 8.49 4.65 -3.24
CA HIS A 44 8.85 4.00 -1.97
C HIS A 44 8.83 2.47 -2.06
N MET A 45 8.52 1.91 -3.23
CA MET A 45 8.30 0.47 -3.38
C MET A 45 9.42 -0.19 -4.16
N GLU A 46 9.78 -1.41 -3.76
CA GLU A 46 10.65 -2.24 -4.60
C GLU A 46 9.92 -2.57 -5.91
N PRO A 47 10.62 -2.64 -7.06
CA PRO A 47 9.96 -2.97 -8.32
C PRO A 47 9.25 -4.32 -8.28
N ASP A 48 9.80 -5.30 -7.56
CA ASP A 48 9.25 -6.63 -7.38
C ASP A 48 8.41 -6.75 -6.10
N PHE A 49 7.86 -5.65 -5.64
CA PHE A 49 6.95 -5.60 -4.51
C PHE A 49 5.85 -6.66 -4.65
N ARG A 50 5.45 -7.23 -3.51
CA ARG A 50 4.39 -8.24 -3.46
C ARG A 50 3.25 -7.77 -2.59
N TYR A 51 2.03 -8.02 -3.06
CA TYR A 51 0.82 -7.75 -2.30
C TYR A 51 -0.02 -9.02 -2.20
N ASN A 52 -0.34 -9.42 -0.98
CA ASN A 52 -1.19 -10.55 -0.70
C ASN A 52 -2.42 -10.10 0.07
N SER A 53 -3.59 -10.58 -0.32
CA SER A 53 -4.82 -10.36 0.43
C SER A 53 -5.35 -11.70 0.90
N PHE A 54 -5.78 -11.76 2.15
CA PHE A 54 -6.37 -12.97 2.73
C PHE A 54 -7.56 -13.48 1.89
N TRP A 55 -8.28 -12.56 1.25
CA TRP A 55 -9.50 -12.88 0.50
C TRP A 55 -9.26 -13.18 -0.98
N VAL A 56 -8.05 -13.02 -1.47
CA VAL A 56 -7.72 -13.20 -2.90
C VAL A 56 -6.57 -14.18 -3.01
N LEU A 57 -6.76 -15.22 -3.84
CA LEU A 57 -5.76 -16.27 -3.98
C LEU A 57 -4.51 -15.85 -4.77
N GLU A 58 -4.68 -14.89 -5.69
CA GLU A 58 -3.57 -14.47 -6.53
C GLU A 58 -2.79 -13.30 -5.90
N GLU A 59 -1.48 -13.48 -5.84
CA GLU A 59 -0.56 -12.45 -5.36
C GLU A 59 -0.25 -11.47 -6.48
N MET A 60 -0.18 -10.18 -6.14
CA MET A 60 0.39 -9.19 -7.05
C MET A 60 1.91 -9.16 -6.84
N THR A 61 2.65 -9.20 -7.94
CA THR A 61 4.09 -9.44 -7.89
C THR A 61 4.95 -8.28 -8.38
N SER A 62 4.36 -7.10 -8.56
CA SER A 62 5.12 -5.91 -8.91
C SER A 62 4.50 -4.67 -8.30
N ALA A 63 5.32 -3.64 -8.09
CA ALA A 63 4.85 -2.33 -7.65
C ALA A 63 3.85 -1.74 -8.64
N GLU A 64 4.15 -1.85 -9.93
CA GLU A 64 3.29 -1.31 -10.98
C GLU A 64 1.90 -1.94 -10.94
N GLN A 65 1.83 -3.25 -10.80
CA GLN A 65 0.56 -3.97 -10.71
C GLN A 65 -0.27 -3.49 -9.51
N TYR A 66 0.38 -3.32 -8.35
CA TYR A 66 -0.31 -2.87 -7.16
C TYR A 66 -0.78 -1.41 -7.29
N VAL A 67 0.07 -0.53 -7.83
CA VAL A 67 -0.29 0.89 -8.00
C VAL A 67 -1.48 1.03 -8.92
N ASP A 68 -1.52 0.28 -10.03
CA ASP A 68 -2.67 0.28 -10.94
C ASP A 68 -3.94 -0.20 -10.23
N TYR A 69 -3.82 -1.27 -9.45
CA TYR A 69 -4.94 -1.82 -8.69
C TYR A 69 -5.50 -0.81 -7.69
N ILE A 70 -4.64 -0.24 -6.84
CA ILE A 70 -5.11 0.66 -5.78
C ILE A 70 -5.65 1.97 -6.36
N THR A 71 -5.06 2.48 -7.41
CA THR A 71 -5.54 3.68 -8.08
C THR A 71 -6.95 3.46 -8.61
N GLY A 72 -7.20 2.34 -9.28
CA GLY A 72 -8.53 2.00 -9.77
C GLY A 72 -9.54 1.81 -8.65
N LYS A 73 -9.13 1.17 -7.57
CA LYS A 73 -9.99 0.95 -6.40
C LYS A 73 -10.41 2.27 -5.76
N ILE A 74 -9.47 3.19 -5.57
CA ILE A 74 -9.78 4.50 -4.98
C ILE A 74 -10.73 5.30 -5.89
N GLN A 75 -10.53 5.26 -7.19
CA GLN A 75 -11.42 5.92 -8.15
C GLN A 75 -12.84 5.37 -8.04
N THR A 76 -12.99 4.06 -7.92
CA THR A 76 -14.30 3.41 -7.75
C THR A 76 -14.97 3.82 -6.45
N LEU A 77 -14.22 3.82 -5.35
CA LEU A 77 -14.74 4.24 -4.05
C LEU A 77 -15.22 5.70 -4.09
N LYS A 78 -14.45 6.57 -4.73
CA LYS A 78 -14.80 7.96 -4.87
C LYS A 78 -16.07 8.14 -5.68
N LYS A 79 -16.17 7.43 -6.80
CA LYS A 79 -17.34 7.47 -7.69
C LYS A 79 -18.62 7.04 -6.96
N GLU A 80 -18.50 6.06 -6.08
CA GLU A 80 -19.62 5.50 -5.33
C GLU A 80 -19.85 6.19 -3.99
N ASN A 81 -19.06 7.22 -3.66
CA ASN A 81 -19.09 7.95 -2.40
C ASN A 81 -18.92 7.05 -1.17
N ILE A 82 -18.09 6.02 -1.30
CA ILE A 82 -17.77 5.13 -0.19
C ILE A 82 -16.52 5.64 0.50
N VAL A 83 -16.64 6.00 1.78
CA VAL A 83 -15.51 6.43 2.61
C VAL A 83 -15.11 5.26 3.50
N ILE A 84 -13.85 4.86 3.44
CA ILE A 84 -13.31 3.83 4.30
C ILE A 84 -12.60 4.50 5.46
N LYS A 85 -13.04 4.21 6.67
CA LYS A 85 -12.38 4.72 7.87
C LYS A 85 -11.05 3.99 8.07
N THR A 86 -10.03 4.75 8.41
CA THR A 86 -8.69 4.20 8.64
C THR A 86 -8.17 4.62 9.99
N SER A 87 -7.36 3.76 10.61
CA SER A 87 -6.65 4.10 11.82
C SER A 87 -5.31 3.40 11.87
N MET A 88 -4.29 4.10 12.38
CA MET A 88 -2.99 3.50 12.62
C MET A 88 -3.01 2.82 13.98
N MET A 89 -2.57 1.57 14.00
CA MET A 89 -2.47 0.78 15.23
C MET A 89 -1.13 0.04 15.24
N HIS A 90 -0.85 -0.66 16.31
CA HIS A 90 0.38 -1.43 16.46
C HIS A 90 0.03 -2.82 17.00
N ILE A 91 0.80 -3.82 16.59
CA ILE A 91 0.67 -5.16 17.17
C ILE A 91 1.18 -5.07 18.62
N ARG A 92 0.33 -5.46 19.55
CA ARG A 92 0.52 -5.24 20.99
C ARG A 92 1.91 -5.64 21.51
N ASP A 93 2.36 -6.83 21.14
CA ASP A 93 3.60 -7.37 21.73
C ASP A 93 4.85 -7.06 20.91
N TRP A 94 4.68 -6.71 19.64
CA TRP A 94 5.80 -6.53 18.72
C TRP A 94 6.00 -5.09 18.27
N GLY A 95 5.01 -4.24 18.49
CA GLY A 95 5.12 -2.82 18.13
C GLY A 95 5.08 -2.52 16.65
N GLU A 96 4.89 -3.51 15.78
CA GLU A 96 4.80 -3.28 14.35
C GLU A 96 3.57 -2.45 14.01
N PRO A 97 3.72 -1.41 13.18
CA PRO A 97 2.56 -0.61 12.78
C PRO A 97 1.70 -1.36 11.77
N CYS A 98 0.41 -1.10 11.83
CA CYS A 98 -0.53 -1.58 10.81
C CYS A 98 -1.58 -0.53 10.55
N LEU A 99 -2.16 -0.57 9.36
CA LEU A 99 -3.27 0.29 8.98
C LEU A 99 -4.55 -0.53 9.05
N VAL A 100 -5.48 -0.11 9.90
CA VAL A 100 -6.79 -0.75 10.00
C VAL A 100 -7.75 -0.05 9.05
N LEU A 101 -8.43 -0.83 8.23
CA LEU A 101 -9.45 -0.38 7.30
C LEU A 101 -10.79 -0.92 7.74
N GLU A 102 -11.77 -0.04 7.92
CA GLU A 102 -13.14 -0.41 8.25
C GLU A 102 -13.98 -0.27 6.99
N GLN A 103 -14.11 -1.36 6.24
CA GLN A 103 -14.80 -1.35 4.95
C GLN A 103 -16.29 -1.56 5.07
N GLU A 104 -16.73 -2.29 6.08
CA GLU A 104 -18.13 -2.50 6.43
C GLU A 104 -18.25 -2.52 7.96
N PRO A 105 -19.46 -2.27 8.52
CA PRO A 105 -19.60 -2.11 9.97
C PRO A 105 -19.01 -3.21 10.83
N ASP A 106 -18.97 -4.46 10.32
CA ASP A 106 -18.48 -5.59 11.09
C ASP A 106 -17.25 -6.25 10.49
N ILE A 107 -16.69 -5.66 9.41
CA ILE A 107 -15.53 -6.23 8.74
C ILE A 107 -14.38 -5.24 8.79
N GLU A 108 -13.42 -5.53 9.65
CA GLU A 108 -12.19 -4.75 9.75
C GLU A 108 -11.03 -5.58 9.22
N THR A 109 -10.21 -4.94 8.40
CA THR A 109 -8.99 -5.53 7.87
C THR A 109 -7.80 -4.72 8.31
N CYS A 110 -6.63 -5.31 8.28
CA CYS A 110 -5.39 -4.59 8.58
C CYS A 110 -4.34 -4.86 7.52
N LEU A 111 -3.57 -3.83 7.23
CA LEU A 111 -2.47 -3.86 6.28
C LEU A 111 -1.15 -3.81 7.04
N PHE A 112 -0.26 -4.73 6.72
CA PHE A 112 1.10 -4.81 7.25
C PHE A 112 2.08 -4.71 6.10
N VAL A 113 3.22 -4.09 6.34
CA VAL A 113 4.27 -3.97 5.32
C VAL A 113 5.59 -4.50 5.84
N GLU A 114 6.41 -5.00 4.91
CA GLU A 114 7.79 -5.37 5.17
C GLU A 114 8.70 -4.48 4.32
N ARG A 115 9.79 -4.03 4.92
CA ARG A 115 10.79 -3.22 4.23
C ARG A 115 11.95 -4.09 3.78
N SER A 116 12.52 -3.73 2.63
CA SER A 116 13.77 -4.32 2.18
C SER A 116 14.96 -3.72 2.93
N GLN A 117 16.14 -4.26 2.68
CA GLN A 117 17.38 -3.71 3.23
C GLN A 117 17.63 -2.28 2.75
N ASN A 118 17.08 -1.91 1.61
CA ASN A 118 17.20 -0.56 1.06
C ASN A 118 16.23 0.45 1.70
N GLY A 119 15.41 0.01 2.63
CA GLY A 119 14.42 0.87 3.25
C GLY A 119 13.18 1.13 2.41
N LEU A 120 13.01 0.38 1.31
CA LEU A 120 11.84 0.44 0.45
C LEU A 120 10.82 -0.61 0.89
N ILE A 121 9.59 -0.43 0.47
CA ILE A 121 8.53 -1.38 0.81
C ILE A 121 8.60 -2.55 -0.15
N ALA A 122 8.85 -3.74 0.39
CA ALA A 122 9.02 -4.97 -0.39
C ALA A 122 7.76 -5.81 -0.44
N LYS A 123 6.89 -5.71 0.57
CA LYS A 123 5.71 -6.56 0.68
C LYS A 123 4.64 -5.88 1.50
N MET A 124 3.39 -6.16 1.16
CA MET A 124 2.24 -5.76 1.95
C MET A 124 1.23 -6.90 2.02
N ASP A 125 0.69 -7.14 3.21
CA ASP A 125 -0.33 -8.16 3.44
C ASP A 125 -1.59 -7.51 3.98
N MET A 126 -2.74 -7.91 3.46
CA MET A 126 -4.04 -7.54 3.99
C MET A 126 -4.65 -8.75 4.70
N MET A 127 -4.92 -8.60 5.99
CA MET A 127 -5.37 -9.68 6.86
C MET A 127 -6.61 -9.28 7.65
N PRO A 128 -7.43 -10.25 8.11
CA PRO A 128 -8.51 -9.95 9.05
C PRO A 128 -7.93 -9.41 10.36
N LYS A 129 -8.51 -8.32 10.85
CA LYS A 129 -8.06 -7.69 12.11
C LYS A 129 -8.13 -8.67 13.29
N GLY A 130 -9.12 -9.57 13.30
CA GLY A 130 -9.34 -10.49 14.41
C GLY A 130 -8.20 -11.46 14.67
N PHE A 131 -7.23 -11.59 13.74
CA PHE A 131 -6.06 -12.45 13.93
C PHE A 131 -5.00 -11.82 14.84
N TYR A 132 -5.15 -10.55 15.19
CA TYR A 132 -4.11 -9.79 15.88
C TYR A 132 -4.66 -9.05 17.08
N ARG A 133 -3.79 -8.82 18.08
CA ARG A 133 -4.09 -7.94 19.19
C ARG A 133 -3.48 -6.58 18.86
N LEU A 134 -4.30 -5.62 18.55
CA LEU A 134 -3.88 -4.30 18.12
C LEU A 134 -4.13 -3.28 19.21
N VAL A 135 -3.19 -2.32 19.35
CA VAL A 135 -3.31 -1.20 20.27
C VAL A 135 -3.08 0.09 19.49
N PRO A 136 -3.69 1.20 19.94
CA PRO A 136 -3.49 2.50 19.29
C PRO A 136 -2.05 2.98 19.27
#